data_a33c2ff427409820d2cf05d31dfe598e
#
_entry.id   a33c2ff427409820d2cf05d31dfe598e
#
_cell.length_a   1.000
_cell.length_b   1.000
_cell.length_c   1.000
_cell.angle_alpha   90.00
_cell.angle_beta   90.00
_cell.angle_gamma   90.00
#
_symmetry.space_group_name_H-M   'P 1'
#
loop_
_entity.id
_entity.type
_entity.pdbx_description
1 polymer ?
#
loop_
_entity_poly.entity_id
_entity_poly.type
_entity_poly.pdbx_seq_one_letter_code
_entity_poly.pdbx_strand_id
1 'polypeptide(L)'
;MKICVCIKEVPDSDTPPDKLSIDKEKLKIFPTENISSTVNTFDLNAVELALKFSENFKDSEITIISVGNNFTIEVIKKPIAMGADKLVICESEKLDNIDVYTTANILSKMINKTGPYDVIFCGRHASDFDMASVPFAISEILTIPIINIVKDIKPKKDEFIIEKIITDGFQVLSAKLPLILTVGNQAGDPRFPTLKGIMEASKTKLEKIHLSDLNLNSNDDLTNQIEIEKIYFPEYDNQIKFISGENNKEKAVNLLRILKKEGIF
;
A
#
# COMPACT_ATOMS: atom_id res chain seq x y z
N MET A 1 -13.33 1.57 19.30
CA MET A 1 -13.02 1.97 17.91
C MET A 1 -12.58 0.73 17.15
N LYS A 2 -13.24 0.39 16.05
CA LYS A 2 -12.85 -0.74 15.19
C LYS A 2 -12.11 -0.23 13.96
N ILE A 3 -10.88 -0.66 13.80
CA ILE A 3 -9.96 -0.17 12.78
C ILE A 3 -9.58 -1.34 11.87
N CYS A 4 -9.63 -1.13 10.56
CA CYS A 4 -9.13 -2.06 9.56
C CYS A 4 -7.87 -1.49 8.91
N VAL A 5 -6.89 -2.33 8.64
CA VAL A 5 -5.74 -1.96 7.80
C VAL A 5 -5.57 -3.00 6.70
N CYS A 6 -5.67 -2.58 5.46
CA CYS A 6 -5.38 -3.42 4.31
C CYS A 6 -3.87 -3.40 4.03
N ILE A 7 -3.29 -4.59 3.88
CA ILE A 7 -1.85 -4.72 3.58
C ILE A 7 -1.61 -5.66 2.41
N LYS A 8 -0.45 -5.50 1.77
CA LYS A 8 0.02 -6.36 0.68
C LYS A 8 1.44 -6.86 0.97
N GLU A 9 1.67 -8.15 0.77
CA GLU A 9 3.01 -8.70 0.65
C GLU A 9 3.53 -8.43 -0.77
N VAL A 10 4.73 -7.88 -0.87
CA VAL A 10 5.37 -7.49 -2.12
C VAL A 10 6.83 -7.96 -2.11
N PRO A 11 7.48 -8.10 -3.27
CA PRO A 11 8.93 -8.23 -3.34
C PRO A 11 9.60 -7.04 -2.62
N ASP A 12 10.73 -7.29 -1.98
CA ASP A 12 11.46 -6.23 -1.29
C ASP A 12 11.87 -5.15 -2.30
N SER A 13 11.45 -3.90 -2.05
CA SER A 13 11.73 -2.74 -2.91
C SER A 13 13.21 -2.40 -3.02
N ASP A 14 14.03 -2.86 -2.07
CA ASP A 14 15.48 -2.70 -2.08
C ASP A 14 16.18 -3.74 -2.97
N THR A 15 15.41 -4.61 -3.62
CA THR A 15 15.94 -5.58 -4.57
C THR A 15 16.58 -4.88 -5.76
N PRO A 16 17.87 -5.09 -6.03
CA PRO A 16 18.52 -4.51 -7.20
C PRO A 16 17.84 -4.95 -8.50
N PRO A 17 17.65 -4.06 -9.49
CA PRO A 17 16.96 -4.38 -10.75
C PRO A 17 17.58 -5.53 -11.54
N ASP A 18 18.90 -5.75 -11.41
CA ASP A 18 19.63 -6.84 -12.05
C ASP A 18 19.28 -8.23 -11.47
N LYS A 19 18.66 -8.26 -10.30
CA LYS A 19 18.12 -9.47 -9.66
C LYS A 19 16.65 -9.73 -9.97
N LEU A 20 16.04 -8.92 -10.80
CA LEU A 20 14.67 -9.10 -11.25
C LEU A 20 14.65 -9.67 -12.67
N SER A 21 13.73 -10.57 -12.94
CA SER A 21 13.43 -11.11 -14.28
C SER A 21 11.97 -10.91 -14.64
N ILE A 22 11.70 -10.87 -15.93
CA ILE A 22 10.35 -10.76 -16.47
C ILE A 22 9.95 -12.08 -17.10
N ASP A 23 8.89 -12.69 -16.61
CA ASP A 23 8.18 -13.75 -17.31
C ASP A 23 7.23 -13.11 -18.34
N LYS A 24 7.62 -13.15 -19.61
CA LYS A 24 6.84 -12.53 -20.70
C LYS A 24 5.55 -13.29 -21.03
N GLU A 25 5.46 -14.58 -20.67
CA GLU A 25 4.26 -15.38 -20.89
C GLU A 25 3.23 -15.13 -19.79
N LYS A 26 3.69 -15.06 -18.54
CA LYS A 26 2.82 -14.80 -17.38
C LYS A 26 2.64 -13.32 -17.09
N LEU A 27 3.35 -12.44 -17.80
CA LEU A 27 3.36 -10.98 -17.58
C LEU A 27 3.63 -10.62 -16.10
N LYS A 28 4.68 -11.24 -15.56
CA LYS A 28 5.10 -11.08 -14.16
C LYS A 28 6.55 -10.69 -14.04
N ILE A 29 6.82 -9.91 -13.00
CA ILE A 29 8.18 -9.70 -12.50
C ILE A 29 8.41 -10.69 -11.38
N PHE A 30 9.53 -11.39 -11.43
CA PHE A 30 9.92 -12.32 -10.38
C PHE A 30 11.42 -12.18 -10.07
N PRO A 31 11.81 -12.44 -8.82
CA PRO A 31 13.22 -12.44 -8.47
C PRO A 31 13.95 -13.64 -9.08
N THR A 32 15.18 -13.43 -9.56
CA THR A 32 16.04 -14.49 -10.13
C THR A 32 16.66 -15.40 -9.07
N GLU A 33 16.68 -14.96 -7.82
CA GLU A 33 17.21 -15.67 -6.66
C GLU A 33 16.21 -15.61 -5.50
N ASN A 34 16.52 -16.25 -4.37
CA ASN A 34 15.74 -16.18 -3.14
C ASN A 34 15.75 -14.75 -2.55
N ILE A 35 14.94 -13.88 -3.13
CA ILE A 35 14.71 -12.54 -2.63
C ILE A 35 13.58 -12.61 -1.62
N SER A 36 13.79 -11.99 -0.47
CA SER A 36 12.78 -11.90 0.57
C SER A 36 11.62 -11.04 0.11
N SER A 37 10.41 -11.46 0.44
CA SER A 37 9.24 -10.59 0.40
C SER A 37 9.17 -9.72 1.66
N THR A 38 8.43 -8.64 1.57
CA THR A 38 8.14 -7.76 2.70
C THR A 38 6.69 -7.29 2.66
N VAL A 39 6.16 -6.80 3.78
CA VAL A 39 4.92 -6.01 3.74
C VAL A 39 5.23 -4.68 3.05
N ASN A 40 4.40 -4.28 2.10
CA ASN A 40 4.53 -3.00 1.42
C ASN A 40 4.79 -1.85 2.41
N THR A 41 5.80 -1.04 2.12
CA THR A 41 6.27 0.02 3.05
C THR A 41 5.18 1.04 3.38
N PHE A 42 4.35 1.41 2.41
CA PHE A 42 3.23 2.34 2.65
C PHE A 42 2.11 1.70 3.50
N ASP A 43 1.93 0.40 3.42
CA ASP A 43 1.00 -0.31 4.30
C ASP A 43 1.53 -0.37 5.73
N LEU A 44 2.85 -0.49 5.92
CA LEU A 44 3.47 -0.37 7.24
C LEU A 44 3.31 1.05 7.83
N ASN A 45 3.39 2.11 7.00
CA ASN A 45 3.05 3.47 7.44
C ASN A 45 1.56 3.57 7.83
N ALA A 46 0.67 2.89 7.10
CA ALA A 46 -0.75 2.83 7.43
C ALA A 46 -1.00 2.09 8.75
N VAL A 47 -0.30 0.99 9.00
CA VAL A 47 -0.33 0.27 10.30
C VAL A 47 0.15 1.19 11.43
N GLU A 48 1.25 1.92 11.24
CA GLU A 48 1.75 2.85 12.27
C GLU A 48 0.77 3.97 12.57
N LEU A 49 0.16 4.57 11.54
CA LEU A 49 -0.84 5.62 11.74
C LEU A 49 -2.09 5.07 12.43
N ALA A 50 -2.52 3.85 12.10
CA ALA A 50 -3.63 3.16 12.76
C ALA A 50 -3.33 2.88 14.23
N LEU A 51 -2.11 2.46 14.57
CA LEU A 51 -1.66 2.26 15.95
C LEU A 51 -1.67 3.57 16.74
N LYS A 52 -1.06 4.64 16.20
CA LYS A 52 -1.10 5.98 16.83
C LYS A 52 -2.53 6.50 17.01
N PHE A 53 -3.38 6.28 16.02
CA PHE A 53 -4.79 6.66 16.10
C PHE A 53 -5.53 5.88 17.19
N SER A 54 -5.28 4.58 17.30
CA SER A 54 -5.90 3.69 18.28
C SER A 54 -5.57 4.09 19.74
N GLU A 55 -4.39 4.65 19.97
CA GLU A 55 -3.93 5.11 21.29
C GLU A 55 -4.83 6.19 21.91
N ASN A 56 -5.67 6.85 21.09
CA ASN A 56 -6.66 7.83 21.59
C ASN A 56 -7.93 7.17 22.18
N PHE A 57 -8.09 5.85 22.07
CA PHE A 57 -9.32 5.14 22.45
C PHE A 57 -9.00 3.93 23.32
N LYS A 58 -9.69 3.82 24.48
CA LYS A 58 -9.45 2.72 25.44
C LYS A 58 -9.77 1.32 24.89
N ASP A 59 -10.84 1.24 24.08
CA ASP A 59 -11.35 -0.04 23.55
C ASP A 59 -11.26 -0.02 22.02
N SER A 60 -10.04 0.09 21.50
CA SER A 60 -9.75 -0.02 20.08
C SER A 60 -9.30 -1.44 19.72
N GLU A 61 -9.68 -1.88 18.52
CA GLU A 61 -9.25 -3.14 17.93
C GLU A 61 -8.79 -2.89 16.50
N ILE A 62 -7.57 -3.33 16.18
CA ILE A 62 -6.99 -3.20 14.83
C ILE A 62 -6.96 -4.58 14.16
N THR A 63 -7.70 -4.71 13.08
CA THR A 63 -7.73 -5.90 12.23
C THR A 63 -6.95 -5.65 10.94
N ILE A 64 -5.95 -6.47 10.70
CA ILE A 64 -5.20 -6.49 9.46
C ILE A 64 -5.91 -7.40 8.45
N ILE A 65 -6.07 -6.94 7.22
CA ILE A 65 -6.69 -7.72 6.14
C ILE A 65 -5.73 -7.79 4.95
N SER A 66 -5.59 -8.99 4.37
CA SER A 66 -4.80 -9.19 3.16
C SER A 66 -5.42 -10.22 2.23
N VAL A 67 -5.20 -10.02 0.92
CA VAL A 67 -5.67 -10.90 -0.16
C VAL A 67 -4.49 -11.26 -1.04
N GLY A 68 -4.33 -12.53 -1.34
CA GLY A 68 -3.22 -12.96 -2.21
C GLY A 68 -3.09 -14.47 -2.36
N ASN A 69 -1.93 -14.86 -2.85
CA ASN A 69 -1.52 -16.25 -3.01
C ASN A 69 -0.16 -16.48 -2.37
N ASN A 70 0.02 -17.61 -1.67
CA ASN A 70 1.30 -18.03 -1.09
C ASN A 70 1.96 -17.01 -0.15
N PHE A 71 1.25 -16.60 0.91
CA PHE A 71 1.81 -15.69 1.90
C PHE A 71 2.98 -16.28 2.68
N THR A 72 4.04 -15.48 2.86
CA THR A 72 5.12 -15.75 3.80
C THR A 72 4.64 -15.39 5.21
N ILE A 73 4.38 -16.39 6.04
CA ILE A 73 3.73 -16.22 7.35
C ILE A 73 4.47 -15.23 8.25
N GLU A 74 5.79 -15.27 8.26
CA GLU A 74 6.63 -14.36 9.06
C GLU A 74 6.48 -12.91 8.59
N VAL A 75 6.35 -12.69 7.28
CA VAL A 75 6.18 -11.37 6.67
C VAL A 75 4.80 -10.82 6.99
N ILE A 76 3.74 -11.58 6.70
CA ILE A 76 2.36 -11.09 6.85
C ILE A 76 1.96 -10.85 8.31
N LYS A 77 2.65 -11.49 9.27
CA LYS A 77 2.48 -11.28 10.72
C LYS A 77 3.23 -10.07 11.27
N LYS A 78 4.05 -9.38 10.49
CA LYS A 78 4.79 -8.21 10.94
C LYS A 78 3.90 -7.12 11.58
N PRO A 79 2.72 -6.77 11.05
CA PRO A 79 1.81 -5.83 11.69
C PRO A 79 1.32 -6.27 13.08
N ILE A 80 1.12 -7.57 13.30
CA ILE A 80 0.79 -8.10 14.62
C ILE A 80 1.95 -7.89 15.59
N ALA A 81 3.19 -8.14 15.14
CA ALA A 81 4.38 -7.88 15.95
C ALA A 81 4.58 -6.38 16.25
N MET A 82 4.04 -5.48 15.43
CA MET A 82 3.99 -4.04 15.67
C MET A 82 2.93 -3.62 16.69
N GLY A 83 1.90 -4.45 16.92
CA GLY A 83 0.85 -4.20 17.92
C GLY A 83 -0.58 -4.25 17.41
N ALA A 84 -0.84 -4.70 16.19
CA ALA A 84 -2.19 -4.97 15.72
C ALA A 84 -2.77 -6.25 16.39
N ASP A 85 -4.10 -6.34 16.51
CA ASP A 85 -4.76 -7.36 17.31
C ASP A 85 -5.10 -8.62 16.52
N LYS A 86 -5.55 -8.47 15.28
CA LYS A 86 -6.04 -9.57 14.43
C LYS A 86 -5.43 -9.54 13.03
N LEU A 87 -5.29 -10.72 12.44
CA LEU A 87 -4.87 -10.89 11.06
C LEU A 87 -5.83 -11.85 10.35
N VAL A 88 -6.50 -11.33 9.33
CA VAL A 88 -7.46 -12.05 8.49
C VAL A 88 -6.95 -12.07 7.05
N ILE A 89 -6.82 -13.23 6.47
CA ILE A 89 -6.39 -13.36 5.08
C ILE A 89 -7.38 -14.13 4.22
N CYS A 90 -7.43 -13.77 2.95
CA CYS A 90 -8.00 -14.62 1.90
C CYS A 90 -6.87 -15.08 0.99
N GLU A 91 -6.58 -16.38 1.03
CA GLU A 91 -5.47 -17.00 0.30
C GLU A 91 -6.00 -18.06 -0.65
N SER A 92 -5.63 -17.96 -1.94
CA SER A 92 -6.01 -18.95 -2.96
C SER A 92 -5.14 -18.80 -4.20
N GLU A 93 -4.81 -19.92 -4.85
CA GLU A 93 -4.14 -19.91 -6.17
C GLU A 93 -4.92 -19.15 -7.24
N LYS A 94 -6.25 -19.06 -7.11
CA LYS A 94 -7.11 -18.27 -8.00
C LYS A 94 -6.88 -16.76 -7.90
N LEU A 95 -6.17 -16.30 -6.86
CA LEU A 95 -5.84 -14.90 -6.63
C LEU A 95 -4.48 -14.51 -7.21
N ASP A 96 -3.90 -15.39 -8.00
CA ASP A 96 -2.71 -15.10 -8.76
C ASP A 96 -3.04 -14.18 -9.94
N ASN A 97 -2.34 -13.05 -10.07
CA ASN A 97 -2.55 -12.04 -11.13
C ASN A 97 -3.95 -11.40 -11.16
N ILE A 98 -4.60 -11.25 -10.03
CA ILE A 98 -5.84 -10.48 -9.97
C ILE A 98 -5.57 -8.98 -10.14
N ASP A 99 -6.47 -8.30 -10.85
CA ASP A 99 -6.40 -6.87 -11.07
C ASP A 99 -6.89 -6.04 -9.87
N VAL A 100 -6.85 -4.72 -10.03
CA VAL A 100 -7.31 -3.76 -9.01
C VAL A 100 -8.78 -3.98 -8.67
N TYR A 101 -9.63 -4.20 -9.67
CA TYR A 101 -11.07 -4.36 -9.49
C TYR A 101 -11.38 -5.63 -8.70
N THR A 102 -10.84 -6.76 -9.10
CA THR A 102 -11.00 -8.05 -8.42
C THR A 102 -10.48 -8.00 -6.99
N THR A 103 -9.29 -7.39 -6.79
CA THR A 103 -8.70 -7.19 -5.46
C THR A 103 -9.61 -6.35 -4.56
N ALA A 104 -10.10 -5.21 -5.05
CA ALA A 104 -10.97 -4.33 -4.28
C ALA A 104 -12.31 -4.98 -3.94
N ASN A 105 -12.88 -5.77 -4.85
CA ASN A 105 -14.12 -6.50 -4.63
C ASN A 105 -13.97 -7.53 -3.50
N ILE A 106 -12.91 -8.33 -3.54
CA ILE A 106 -12.63 -9.32 -2.49
C ILE A 106 -12.37 -8.63 -1.15
N LEU A 107 -11.52 -7.60 -1.11
CA LEU A 107 -11.25 -6.84 0.11
C LEU A 107 -12.52 -6.21 0.68
N SER A 108 -13.39 -5.64 -0.15
CA SER A 108 -14.66 -5.05 0.29
C SER A 108 -15.59 -6.09 0.93
N LYS A 109 -15.66 -7.29 0.36
CA LYS A 109 -16.45 -8.39 0.94
C LYS A 109 -15.83 -8.90 2.25
N MET A 110 -14.50 -8.97 2.37
CA MET A 110 -13.83 -9.30 3.63
C MET A 110 -14.10 -8.23 4.69
N ILE A 111 -13.98 -6.94 4.35
CA ILE A 111 -14.27 -5.81 5.23
C ILE A 111 -15.70 -5.89 5.75
N ASN A 112 -16.69 -6.12 4.88
CA ASN A 112 -18.09 -6.29 5.29
C ASN A 112 -18.31 -7.51 6.18
N LYS A 113 -17.59 -8.61 5.93
CA LYS A 113 -17.73 -9.86 6.71
C LYS A 113 -17.12 -9.75 8.11
N THR A 114 -16.03 -9.03 8.24
CA THR A 114 -15.27 -8.89 9.50
C THR A 114 -15.62 -7.62 10.29
N GLY A 115 -16.27 -6.65 9.65
CA GLY A 115 -16.69 -5.38 10.24
C GLY A 115 -17.93 -5.43 11.13
N PRO A 116 -18.59 -4.30 11.35
CA PRO A 116 -18.29 -2.99 10.74
C PRO A 116 -17.02 -2.34 11.30
N TYR A 117 -16.36 -1.51 10.47
CA TYR A 117 -15.18 -0.74 10.85
C TYR A 117 -15.48 0.76 10.84
N ASP A 118 -14.90 1.49 11.81
CA ASP A 118 -15.01 2.94 11.89
C ASP A 118 -14.05 3.61 10.91
N VAL A 119 -12.82 3.10 10.81
CA VAL A 119 -11.78 3.62 9.90
C VAL A 119 -11.09 2.47 9.19
N ILE A 120 -10.85 2.65 7.89
CA ILE A 120 -10.09 1.72 7.06
C ILE A 120 -8.83 2.44 6.59
N PHE A 121 -7.66 1.93 6.94
CA PHE A 121 -6.37 2.45 6.49
C PHE A 121 -5.83 1.57 5.36
N CYS A 122 -5.21 2.20 4.38
CA CYS A 122 -4.50 1.55 3.29
C CYS A 122 -3.19 2.30 3.02
N GLY A 123 -2.18 1.64 2.50
CA GLY A 123 -1.05 2.32 1.89
C GLY A 123 -1.49 3.14 0.67
N ARG A 124 -0.78 4.23 0.37
CA ARG A 124 -1.10 5.07 -0.80
C ARG A 124 -1.00 4.29 -2.12
N HIS A 125 -0.08 3.34 -2.22
CA HIS A 125 0.09 2.41 -3.32
C HIS A 125 0.96 1.21 -2.89
N ALA A 126 1.00 0.16 -3.69
CA ALA A 126 1.90 -0.96 -3.50
C ALA A 126 3.12 -0.80 -4.41
N SER A 127 4.32 -1.06 -3.87
CA SER A 127 5.61 -0.81 -4.53
C SER A 127 5.88 -1.69 -5.75
N ASP A 128 5.10 -2.75 -5.95
CA ASP A 128 5.24 -3.68 -7.08
C ASP A 128 4.64 -3.12 -8.40
N PHE A 129 3.47 -2.47 -8.36
CA PHE A 129 2.77 -1.95 -9.54
C PHE A 129 2.47 -0.46 -9.49
N ASP A 130 2.59 0.18 -8.35
CA ASP A 130 2.42 1.63 -8.13
C ASP A 130 1.08 2.22 -8.63
N MET A 131 0.03 1.40 -8.76
CA MET A 131 -1.24 1.82 -9.37
C MET A 131 -2.09 2.72 -8.49
N ALA A 132 -1.92 2.72 -7.17
CA ALA A 132 -2.63 3.56 -6.19
C ALA A 132 -4.18 3.48 -6.26
N SER A 133 -4.78 2.46 -6.86
CA SER A 133 -6.20 2.45 -7.25
C SER A 133 -7.09 1.62 -6.31
N VAL A 134 -6.55 0.58 -5.65
CA VAL A 134 -7.35 -0.34 -4.81
C VAL A 134 -8.15 0.39 -3.71
N PRO A 135 -7.60 1.34 -2.93
CA PRO A 135 -8.35 2.02 -1.90
C PRO A 135 -9.54 2.84 -2.42
N PHE A 136 -9.39 3.44 -3.61
CA PHE A 136 -10.47 4.18 -4.27
C PHE A 136 -11.59 3.25 -4.76
N ALA A 137 -11.23 2.11 -5.31
CA ALA A 137 -12.21 1.10 -5.72
C ALA A 137 -12.98 0.53 -4.51
N ILE A 138 -12.29 0.29 -3.37
CA ILE A 138 -12.95 -0.11 -2.11
C ILE A 138 -13.92 0.98 -1.65
N SER A 139 -13.53 2.26 -1.71
CA SER A 139 -14.37 3.40 -1.35
C SER A 139 -15.67 3.44 -2.15
N GLU A 140 -15.58 3.23 -3.45
CA GLU A 140 -16.75 3.21 -4.34
C GLU A 140 -17.65 2.00 -4.04
N ILE A 141 -17.09 0.79 -3.93
CA ILE A 141 -17.85 -0.43 -3.66
C ILE A 141 -18.56 -0.37 -2.30
N LEU A 142 -17.90 0.14 -1.27
CA LEU A 142 -18.47 0.24 0.08
C LEU A 142 -19.28 1.52 0.30
N THR A 143 -19.23 2.46 -0.62
CA THR A 143 -19.84 3.80 -0.49
C THR A 143 -19.36 4.52 0.79
N ILE A 144 -18.05 4.41 1.09
CA ILE A 144 -17.40 5.06 2.22
C ILE A 144 -16.47 6.15 1.70
N PRO A 145 -16.56 7.40 2.21
CA PRO A 145 -15.68 8.48 1.79
C PRO A 145 -14.20 8.17 1.99
N ILE A 146 -13.35 8.59 1.04
CA ILE A 146 -11.91 8.40 1.10
C ILE A 146 -11.17 9.74 1.15
N ILE A 147 -10.13 9.81 2.00
CA ILE A 147 -9.17 10.90 2.03
C ILE A 147 -7.79 10.32 1.76
N ASN A 148 -7.15 10.80 0.70
CA ASN A 148 -5.88 10.26 0.23
C ASN A 148 -4.67 11.02 0.81
N ILE A 149 -3.55 10.32 0.94
CA ILE A 149 -2.23 10.80 1.39
C ILE A 149 -2.34 11.54 2.73
N VAL A 150 -2.89 10.83 3.71
CA VAL A 150 -3.07 11.36 5.06
C VAL A 150 -1.74 11.27 5.81
N LYS A 151 -1.39 12.38 6.46
CA LYS A 151 -0.23 12.49 7.36
C LYS A 151 -0.61 12.20 8.81
N ASP A 152 -1.77 12.68 9.24
CA ASP A 152 -2.23 12.58 10.63
C ASP A 152 -3.75 12.62 10.72
N ILE A 153 -4.31 11.99 11.76
CA ILE A 153 -5.73 12.01 12.09
C ILE A 153 -5.90 12.12 13.62
N LYS A 154 -6.73 13.05 14.07
CA LYS A 154 -6.97 13.31 15.50
C LYS A 154 -8.46 13.44 15.80
N PRO A 155 -8.95 12.88 16.92
CA PRO A 155 -10.32 13.11 17.35
C PRO A 155 -10.52 14.55 17.79
N LYS A 156 -11.69 15.14 17.43
CA LYS A 156 -12.13 16.47 17.87
C LYS A 156 -13.64 16.49 18.07
N LYS A 157 -14.11 16.33 19.30
CA LYS A 157 -15.54 16.19 19.64
C LYS A 157 -16.19 15.07 18.83
N ASP A 158 -17.14 15.42 17.95
CA ASP A 158 -17.91 14.48 17.12
C ASP A 158 -17.33 14.27 15.71
N GLU A 159 -16.18 14.85 15.42
CA GLU A 159 -15.50 14.83 14.13
C GLU A 159 -14.03 14.46 14.28
N PHE A 160 -13.35 14.27 13.16
CA PHE A 160 -11.91 13.98 13.10
C PHE A 160 -11.22 15.03 12.25
N ILE A 161 -10.13 15.56 12.79
CA ILE A 161 -9.26 16.49 12.05
C ILE A 161 -8.19 15.66 11.36
N ILE A 162 -8.08 15.85 10.05
CA ILE A 162 -7.21 15.05 9.17
C ILE A 162 -6.29 16.01 8.44
N GLU A 163 -4.99 15.77 8.56
CA GLU A 163 -3.96 16.45 7.77
C GLU A 163 -3.67 15.64 6.52
N LYS A 164 -4.02 16.18 5.36
CA LYS A 164 -3.77 15.61 4.05
C LYS A 164 -2.61 16.33 3.38
N ILE A 165 -1.68 15.60 2.78
CA ILE A 165 -0.57 16.15 2.00
C ILE A 165 -1.07 16.59 0.62
N ILE A 166 -0.63 17.77 0.20
CA ILE A 166 -0.80 18.32 -1.16
C ILE A 166 0.55 18.80 -1.69
N THR A 167 0.64 19.15 -2.96
CA THR A 167 1.90 19.51 -3.65
C THR A 167 2.70 20.58 -2.91
N ASP A 168 2.05 21.63 -2.43
CA ASP A 168 2.69 22.80 -1.83
C ASP A 168 2.45 22.91 -0.30
N GLY A 169 2.20 21.77 0.38
CA GLY A 169 2.01 21.79 1.82
C GLY A 169 1.01 20.71 2.30
N PHE A 170 0.06 21.12 3.13
CA PHE A 170 -0.97 20.23 3.65
C PHE A 170 -2.34 20.95 3.74
N GLN A 171 -3.39 20.15 3.66
CA GLN A 171 -4.75 20.57 3.83
C GLN A 171 -5.31 19.97 5.11
N VAL A 172 -5.98 20.80 5.94
CA VAL A 172 -6.66 20.33 7.15
C VAL A 172 -8.13 20.15 6.83
N LEU A 173 -8.62 18.94 7.03
CA LEU A 173 -10.00 18.54 6.77
C LEU A 173 -10.70 18.17 8.08
N SER A 174 -12.01 18.38 8.15
CA SER A 174 -12.87 17.81 9.19
C SER A 174 -13.82 16.80 8.55
N ALA A 175 -13.90 15.60 9.13
CA ALA A 175 -14.76 14.55 8.61
C ALA A 175 -15.36 13.68 9.73
N LYS A 176 -16.46 12.99 9.41
CA LYS A 176 -17.12 12.00 10.27
C LYS A 176 -16.82 10.59 9.79
N LEU A 177 -16.86 9.62 10.68
CA LEU A 177 -16.73 8.20 10.37
C LEU A 177 -18.03 7.64 9.76
N PRO A 178 -18.00 6.56 8.99
CA PRO A 178 -16.77 5.82 8.60
C PRO A 178 -15.96 6.50 7.50
N LEU A 179 -14.64 6.23 7.46
CA LEU A 179 -13.70 6.80 6.48
C LEU A 179 -12.70 5.76 5.99
N ILE A 180 -12.27 5.92 4.74
CA ILE A 180 -11.08 5.27 4.20
C ILE A 180 -9.96 6.29 4.10
N LEU A 181 -8.77 5.93 4.56
CA LEU A 181 -7.59 6.80 4.57
C LEU A 181 -6.43 6.13 3.85
N THR A 182 -5.83 6.79 2.86
CA THR A 182 -4.57 6.29 2.31
C THR A 182 -3.40 7.01 2.96
N VAL A 183 -2.33 6.27 3.24
CA VAL A 183 -1.19 6.73 4.03
C VAL A 183 0.09 6.60 3.22
N GLY A 184 0.93 7.63 3.27
CA GLY A 184 2.26 7.63 2.70
C GLY A 184 3.35 7.73 3.78
N ASN A 185 4.61 7.77 3.35
CA ASN A 185 5.77 7.90 4.24
C ASN A 185 5.77 9.19 5.07
N GLN A 186 5.01 10.21 4.65
CA GLN A 186 4.87 11.47 5.38
C GLN A 186 4.16 11.32 6.75
N ALA A 187 3.48 10.20 7.00
CA ALA A 187 2.88 9.89 8.30
C ALA A 187 3.93 9.49 9.37
N GLY A 188 5.18 9.32 8.95
CA GLY A 188 6.31 8.95 9.80
C GLY A 188 6.71 7.48 9.63
N ASP A 189 7.87 7.16 10.21
CA ASP A 189 8.42 5.82 10.10
C ASP A 189 7.62 4.82 10.95
N PRO A 190 7.39 3.60 10.44
CA PRO A 190 6.78 2.53 11.21
C PRO A 190 7.64 2.15 12.43
N ARG A 191 7.00 1.90 13.57
CA ARG A 191 7.69 1.39 14.76
C ARG A 191 8.29 0.01 14.51
N PHE A 192 9.43 -0.25 15.12
CA PHE A 192 10.00 -1.59 15.11
C PHE A 192 9.19 -2.54 16.01
N PRO A 193 8.99 -3.79 15.58
CA PRO A 193 8.43 -4.82 16.45
C PRO A 193 9.24 -4.99 17.73
N THR A 194 8.56 -5.06 18.87
CA THR A 194 9.22 -5.39 20.14
C THR A 194 9.44 -6.91 20.24
N LEU A 195 10.40 -7.35 21.07
CA LEU A 195 10.61 -8.78 21.32
C LEU A 195 9.32 -9.47 21.82
N LYS A 196 8.56 -8.79 22.68
CA LYS A 196 7.26 -9.25 23.16
C LYS A 196 6.26 -9.37 22.00
N GLY A 197 6.18 -8.34 21.14
CA GLY A 197 5.29 -8.34 19.97
C GLY A 197 5.60 -9.48 18.98
N ILE A 198 6.89 -9.78 18.76
CA ILE A 198 7.32 -10.93 17.93
C ILE A 198 6.85 -12.26 18.55
N MET A 199 6.99 -12.41 19.86
CA MET A 199 6.53 -13.61 20.58
C MET A 199 4.99 -13.75 20.54
N GLU A 200 4.26 -12.65 20.63
CA GLU A 200 2.80 -12.63 20.52
C GLU A 200 2.35 -12.95 19.08
N ALA A 201 2.97 -12.36 18.08
CA ALA A 201 2.70 -12.64 16.68
C ALA A 201 2.92 -14.13 16.32
N SER A 202 3.95 -14.77 16.90
CA SER A 202 4.20 -16.20 16.67
C SER A 202 3.04 -17.08 17.17
N LYS A 203 2.35 -16.68 18.24
CA LYS A 203 1.23 -17.39 18.87
C LYS A 203 -0.13 -17.01 18.26
N THR A 204 -0.22 -15.84 17.64
CA THR A 204 -1.48 -15.35 17.07
C THR A 204 -1.92 -16.26 15.93
N LYS A 205 -3.14 -16.77 16.06
CA LYS A 205 -3.77 -17.58 15.02
C LYS A 205 -4.12 -16.69 13.83
N LEU A 206 -3.79 -17.17 12.66
CA LEU A 206 -4.19 -16.59 11.39
C LEU A 206 -5.63 -16.97 11.12
N GLU A 207 -6.51 -16.00 10.95
CA GLU A 207 -7.88 -16.24 10.50
C GLU A 207 -7.90 -16.29 8.96
N LYS A 208 -8.35 -17.42 8.41
CA LYS A 208 -8.49 -17.61 6.96
C LYS A 208 -9.96 -17.54 6.57
N ILE A 209 -10.27 -16.66 5.63
CA ILE A 209 -11.57 -16.60 4.95
C ILE A 209 -11.38 -17.25 3.58
N HIS A 210 -12.21 -18.26 3.27
CA HIS A 210 -12.19 -18.87 1.95
C HIS A 210 -13.00 -18.04 0.95
N LEU A 211 -12.61 -18.07 -0.32
CA LEU A 211 -13.36 -17.39 -1.40
C LEU A 211 -14.83 -17.80 -1.43
N SER A 212 -15.13 -19.08 -1.13
CA SER A 212 -16.50 -19.59 -1.02
C SER A 212 -17.34 -18.89 0.05
N ASP A 213 -16.70 -18.34 1.08
CA ASP A 213 -17.36 -17.71 2.21
C ASP A 213 -17.70 -16.24 1.98
N LEU A 214 -17.24 -15.68 0.87
CA LEU A 214 -17.38 -14.26 0.51
C LEU A 214 -18.60 -13.96 -0.36
N ASN A 215 -19.46 -14.96 -0.64
CA ASN A 215 -20.64 -14.81 -1.50
C ASN A 215 -20.28 -14.04 -2.80
N LEU A 216 -19.17 -14.45 -3.43
CA LEU A 216 -18.77 -13.93 -4.72
C LEU A 216 -19.79 -14.44 -5.75
N ASN A 217 -20.48 -13.52 -6.39
CA ASN A 217 -21.47 -13.85 -7.41
C ASN A 217 -20.74 -14.34 -8.66
N SER A 218 -20.67 -15.67 -8.84
CA SER A 218 -20.17 -16.33 -10.05
C SER A 218 -18.87 -15.76 -10.67
N ASN A 219 -18.54 -16.14 -11.87
CA ASN A 219 -17.29 -15.82 -12.56
C ASN A 219 -16.96 -14.33 -12.67
N ASP A 220 -17.93 -13.42 -12.64
CA ASP A 220 -17.72 -11.98 -12.87
C ASP A 220 -16.94 -11.31 -11.74
N ASP A 221 -17.16 -11.71 -10.47
CA ASP A 221 -16.47 -11.11 -9.31
C ASP A 221 -14.97 -11.47 -9.23
N LEU A 222 -14.55 -12.52 -9.94
CA LEU A 222 -13.15 -12.98 -10.03
C LEU A 222 -12.55 -12.77 -11.42
N THR A 223 -13.26 -12.10 -12.31
CA THR A 223 -12.77 -11.81 -13.67
C THR A 223 -12.07 -10.46 -13.69
N ASN A 224 -10.81 -10.45 -14.09
CA ASN A 224 -10.06 -9.22 -14.28
C ASN A 224 -10.74 -8.32 -15.31
N GLN A 225 -10.89 -7.04 -14.99
CA GLN A 225 -11.41 -6.00 -15.87
C GLN A 225 -10.28 -5.24 -16.58
N ILE A 226 -9.06 -5.40 -16.10
CA ILE A 226 -7.84 -4.79 -16.64
C ILE A 226 -6.88 -5.90 -17.02
N GLU A 227 -6.36 -5.84 -18.24
CA GLU A 227 -5.37 -6.76 -18.75
C GLU A 227 -4.02 -6.06 -18.92
N ILE A 228 -2.94 -6.70 -18.46
CA ILE A 228 -1.58 -6.22 -18.68
C ILE A 228 -1.16 -6.67 -20.07
N GLU A 229 -1.00 -5.73 -20.99
CA GLU A 229 -0.61 -6.03 -22.36
C GLU A 229 0.88 -6.36 -22.48
N LYS A 230 1.74 -5.65 -21.72
CA LYS A 230 3.19 -5.80 -21.82
C LYS A 230 3.91 -5.39 -20.54
N ILE A 231 4.94 -6.15 -20.17
CA ILE A 231 5.92 -5.79 -19.14
C ILE A 231 7.31 -5.80 -19.75
N TYR A 232 8.13 -4.78 -19.48
CA TYR A 232 9.49 -4.68 -20.00
C TYR A 232 10.36 -3.81 -19.08
N PHE A 233 11.65 -4.06 -19.09
CA PHE A 233 12.62 -3.13 -18.50
C PHE A 233 12.81 -1.96 -19.46
N PRO A 234 12.66 -0.70 -18.99
CA PRO A 234 12.90 0.45 -19.85
C PRO A 234 14.37 0.52 -20.24
N GLU A 235 14.62 0.66 -21.54
CA GLU A 235 15.95 0.95 -22.04
C GLU A 235 16.16 2.48 -22.01
N TYR A 236 17.13 2.94 -21.24
CA TYR A 236 17.48 4.35 -21.17
C TYR A 236 18.70 4.60 -22.07
N ASP A 237 18.53 5.41 -23.10
CA ASP A 237 19.66 5.98 -23.83
C ASP A 237 20.26 7.13 -23.00
N ASN A 238 21.15 6.77 -22.07
CA ASN A 238 21.81 7.70 -21.19
C ASN A 238 22.94 8.44 -21.93
N GLN A 239 22.59 9.32 -22.85
CA GLN A 239 23.55 10.22 -23.46
C GLN A 239 23.97 11.32 -22.46
N ILE A 240 25.14 11.13 -21.84
CA ILE A 240 25.72 12.13 -20.95
C ILE A 240 26.30 13.28 -21.81
N LYS A 241 25.77 14.48 -21.64
CA LYS A 241 26.31 15.69 -22.24
C LYS A 241 27.24 16.40 -21.25
N PHE A 242 28.52 16.43 -21.54
CA PHE A 242 29.47 17.18 -20.75
C PHE A 242 29.38 18.68 -21.09
N ILE A 243 29.23 19.51 -20.05
CA ILE A 243 29.15 20.96 -20.22
C ILE A 243 30.57 21.55 -20.20
N SER A 244 30.97 22.11 -21.30
CA SER A 244 32.28 22.79 -21.43
C SER A 244 32.27 24.16 -20.75
N GLY A 245 33.43 24.61 -20.27
CA GLY A 245 33.66 25.93 -19.67
C GLY A 245 34.97 25.95 -18.89
N GLU A 246 35.67 27.06 -18.91
CA GLU A 246 36.99 27.25 -18.24
C GLU A 246 36.82 27.31 -16.70
N ASN A 247 35.64 27.75 -16.24
CA ASN A 247 35.31 27.86 -14.82
C ASN A 247 33.84 27.52 -14.56
N ASN A 248 33.47 27.39 -13.29
CA ASN A 248 32.12 26.99 -12.90
C ASN A 248 31.03 27.99 -13.33
N LYS A 249 31.35 29.28 -13.42
CA LYS A 249 30.43 30.33 -13.88
C LYS A 249 30.10 30.16 -15.36
N GLU A 250 31.09 29.89 -16.18
CA GLU A 250 30.92 29.63 -17.60
C GLU A 250 30.17 28.33 -17.85
N LYS A 251 30.48 27.25 -17.12
CA LYS A 251 29.73 25.99 -17.17
C LYS A 251 28.27 26.19 -16.82
N ALA A 252 27.94 26.96 -15.78
CA ALA A 252 26.58 27.27 -15.42
C ALA A 252 25.81 28.03 -16.51
N VAL A 253 26.45 29.03 -17.14
CA VAL A 253 25.85 29.77 -18.26
C VAL A 253 25.60 28.86 -19.46
N ASN A 254 26.56 28.00 -19.80
CA ASN A 254 26.41 27.07 -20.90
C ASN A 254 25.35 26.03 -20.63
N LEU A 255 25.23 25.50 -19.40
CA LEU A 255 24.15 24.63 -18.99
C LEU A 255 22.78 25.30 -19.17
N LEU A 256 22.61 26.53 -18.68
CA LEU A 256 21.36 27.28 -18.84
C LEU A 256 20.99 27.50 -20.31
N ARG A 257 21.95 27.75 -21.19
CA ARG A 257 21.68 27.88 -22.62
C ARG A 257 21.19 26.60 -23.24
N ILE A 258 21.77 25.45 -22.85
CA ILE A 258 21.35 24.12 -23.32
C ILE A 258 19.92 23.82 -22.83
N LEU A 259 19.66 24.00 -21.54
CA LEU A 259 18.35 23.76 -20.97
C LEU A 259 17.25 24.62 -21.61
N LYS A 260 17.55 25.92 -21.87
CA LYS A 260 16.61 26.77 -22.64
C LYS A 260 16.39 26.29 -24.06
N LYS A 261 17.43 25.83 -24.75
CA LYS A 261 17.32 25.32 -26.14
C LYS A 261 16.48 24.03 -26.18
N GLU A 262 16.54 23.20 -25.14
CA GLU A 262 15.80 21.98 -25.01
C GLU A 262 14.37 22.18 -24.43
N GLY A 263 13.98 23.43 -24.12
CA GLY A 263 12.63 23.77 -23.65
C GLY A 263 12.35 23.32 -22.21
N ILE A 264 13.38 23.14 -21.40
CA ILE A 264 13.24 22.74 -19.98
C ILE A 264 12.96 23.95 -19.08
N PHE A 265 13.30 25.16 -19.55
CA PHE A 265 12.98 26.46 -18.92
C PHE A 265 12.37 27.42 -19.94
#